data_f543e1c38d957742e9b939ccf0f1babe
#
_entry.id   f543e1c38d957742e9b939ccf0f1babe
#
_cell.length_a   1.000
_cell.length_b   1.000
_cell.length_c   1.000
_cell.angle_alpha   90.00
_cell.angle_beta   90.00
_cell.angle_gamma   90.00
#
_symmetry.space_group_name_H-M   'P 1'
#
loop_
_entity.id
_entity.type
_entity.pdbx_description
1 polymer ?
#
loop_
_entity_poly.entity_id
_entity_poly.type
_entity_poly.pdbx_seq_one_letter_code
_entity_poly.pdbx_strand_id
1 'polypeptide(L)'
;MCIRDSVNTSAIYRVRLGKPGRTLTVDGFFNYFDSQNKQNSHTNDFGIYEDYPDLDPDPDENDLKKLIYQRMMNPSYRYRLNGRLTYTEPVSKYSQVSLGYRTSYNYQQSDKKTYRTGEDYDIPDPLLSNAYKSSYTVHSLGPGFNYSKDRNTFAANVYYQRSSLSGEVIRTGSEEIKHAYNNVTYFMVGQFNLNRENTLRMFLRSYTDNPEVTQLQNVYDVSDAQYITRGNPDLRPSYSHNLSMHYVNSNAEKGRTFMLMFRAETTQDYITTSTRYRPTLEIDNTVYRPLQFTEWTNMDGYWDVRARASYGFPVNFIKSNLNLRGGVSYSRIPSLVDGERNNTGNLGYEAGVVLGSNISENVDFTLSWDGTYNEAVNSLAATGGKNRYFNHQAAASFKFIFGRGFSLSGSASYIQYLGFTNDYDDSYLLCNLFVGKKVFRNQLGEINIGVNDIFNQNKAFVRTTGSGWTQNSWNSVVGRYYCVQFVYNLRFFGKKGSKNIKDYQGVSDRPSGAVGMGRSTAPGGGFRPPHR
;
A
#
# COMPACT_ATOMS: atom_id res chain seq x y z
N MET A 1 9.40 -11.81 -17.13
CA MET A 1 9.88 -10.48 -17.57
C MET A 1 8.67 -9.55 -17.62
N CYS A 2 8.74 -8.38 -17.04
CA CYS A 2 7.66 -7.39 -17.09
C CYS A 2 8.23 -6.09 -17.68
N ILE A 3 7.63 -5.59 -18.76
CA ILE A 3 7.95 -4.30 -19.37
C ILE A 3 6.77 -3.38 -19.03
N ARG A 4 7.05 -2.15 -18.59
CA ARG A 4 6.03 -1.17 -18.21
C ARG A 4 6.40 0.19 -18.76
N ASP A 5 5.50 0.76 -19.53
CA ASP A 5 5.62 2.11 -20.08
C ASP A 5 4.47 2.98 -19.56
N SER A 6 4.75 4.23 -19.25
CA SER A 6 3.70 5.15 -18.81
C SER A 6 3.94 6.58 -19.28
N VAL A 7 2.85 7.24 -19.64
CA VAL A 7 2.83 8.67 -19.99
C VAL A 7 1.81 9.37 -19.10
N ASN A 8 2.23 10.46 -18.46
CA ASN A 8 1.38 11.29 -17.63
C ASN A 8 1.45 12.74 -18.11
N THR A 9 0.29 13.34 -18.35
CA THR A 9 0.20 14.73 -18.76
C THR A 9 -0.91 15.44 -18.00
N SER A 10 -0.68 16.66 -17.56
CA SER A 10 -1.71 17.48 -16.95
C SER A 10 -1.67 18.91 -17.47
N ALA A 11 -2.82 19.52 -17.61
CA ALA A 11 -2.97 20.92 -17.99
C ALA A 11 -3.99 21.60 -17.08
N ILE A 12 -3.67 22.81 -16.63
CA ILE A 12 -4.55 23.64 -15.82
C ILE A 12 -4.64 25.00 -16.47
N TYR A 13 -5.87 25.40 -16.78
CA TYR A 13 -6.17 26.74 -17.28
C TYR A 13 -7.08 27.46 -16.32
N ARG A 14 -6.67 28.65 -15.89
CA ARG A 14 -7.46 29.48 -14.98
C ARG A 14 -7.62 30.88 -15.52
N VAL A 15 -8.85 31.33 -15.62
CA VAL A 15 -9.19 32.68 -16.08
C VAL A 15 -9.95 33.43 -14.98
N ARG A 16 -9.63 34.69 -14.81
CA ARG A 16 -10.37 35.62 -13.94
C ARG A 16 -11.50 36.27 -14.74
N LEU A 17 -12.71 36.26 -14.18
CA LEU A 17 -13.92 36.78 -14.81
C LEU A 17 -14.34 38.09 -14.15
N GLY A 18 -13.65 39.20 -14.48
CA GLY A 18 -13.95 40.54 -14.00
C GLY A 18 -13.68 40.74 -12.51
N LYS A 19 -14.65 40.42 -11.63
CA LYS A 19 -14.59 40.62 -10.17
C LYS A 19 -13.40 39.86 -9.54
N PRO A 20 -12.59 40.49 -8.64
CA PRO A 20 -11.53 39.82 -7.93
C PRO A 20 -12.03 38.59 -7.16
N GLY A 21 -11.38 37.42 -7.36
CA GLY A 21 -11.79 36.17 -6.75
C GLY A 21 -12.81 35.34 -7.55
N ARG A 22 -13.47 35.93 -8.58
CA ARG A 22 -14.30 35.17 -9.53
C ARG A 22 -13.41 34.50 -10.55
N THR A 23 -13.47 33.19 -10.63
CA THR A 23 -12.59 32.42 -11.53
C THR A 23 -13.34 31.27 -12.18
N LEU A 24 -12.92 30.96 -13.42
CA LEU A 24 -13.23 29.71 -14.09
C LEU A 24 -11.92 28.92 -14.22
N THR A 25 -11.91 27.68 -13.71
CA THR A 25 -10.76 26.81 -13.78
C THR A 25 -11.14 25.55 -14.54
N VAL A 26 -10.31 25.18 -15.51
CA VAL A 26 -10.39 23.92 -16.26
C VAL A 26 -9.13 23.13 -15.99
N ASP A 27 -9.28 21.95 -15.45
CA ASP A 27 -8.18 21.00 -15.23
C ASP A 27 -8.38 19.80 -16.13
N GLY A 28 -7.31 19.35 -16.77
CA GLY A 28 -7.25 18.12 -17.55
C GLY A 28 -6.08 17.25 -17.11
N PHE A 29 -6.30 15.95 -17.04
CA PHE A 29 -5.26 14.98 -16.75
C PHE A 29 -5.42 13.75 -17.65
N PHE A 30 -4.33 13.32 -18.25
CA PHE A 30 -4.23 12.12 -19.06
C PHE A 30 -3.15 11.21 -18.49
N ASN A 31 -3.46 9.94 -18.34
CA ASN A 31 -2.50 8.89 -18.01
C ASN A 31 -2.70 7.73 -18.98
N TYR A 32 -1.60 7.28 -19.57
CA TYR A 32 -1.52 6.05 -20.34
C TYR A 32 -0.54 5.10 -19.64
N PHE A 33 -0.87 3.83 -19.64
CA PHE A 33 -0.05 2.78 -19.06
C PHE A 33 -0.15 1.54 -19.92
N ASP A 34 0.99 1.01 -20.33
CA ASP A 34 1.16 -0.26 -21.03
C ASP A 34 1.99 -1.23 -20.18
N SER A 35 1.61 -2.47 -20.16
CA SER A 35 2.32 -3.52 -19.43
C SER A 35 2.29 -4.82 -20.21
N GLN A 36 3.46 -5.39 -20.43
CA GLN A 36 3.64 -6.72 -20.97
C GLN A 36 4.22 -7.61 -19.90
N ASN A 37 3.44 -8.55 -19.42
CA ASN A 37 3.88 -9.54 -18.45
C ASN A 37 4.03 -10.91 -19.14
N LYS A 38 5.24 -11.49 -19.04
CA LYS A 38 5.54 -12.85 -19.49
C LYS A 38 6.03 -13.64 -18.29
N GLN A 39 5.40 -14.77 -18.03
CA GLN A 39 5.72 -15.64 -16.91
C GLN A 39 5.74 -17.08 -17.39
N ASN A 40 6.76 -17.82 -16.97
CA ASN A 40 6.81 -19.27 -17.06
C ASN A 40 6.64 -19.82 -15.65
N SER A 41 5.73 -20.74 -15.47
CA SER A 41 5.47 -21.44 -14.20
C SER A 41 5.77 -22.92 -14.38
N HIS A 42 6.50 -23.46 -13.42
CA HIS A 42 6.77 -24.89 -13.29
C HIS A 42 6.20 -25.31 -11.94
N THR A 43 5.15 -26.09 -11.93
CA THR A 43 4.54 -26.60 -10.71
C THR A 43 4.76 -28.11 -10.66
N ASN A 44 5.46 -28.55 -9.61
CA ASN A 44 5.50 -29.97 -9.24
C ASN A 44 4.37 -30.17 -8.24
N ASP A 45 3.33 -30.86 -8.65
CA ASP A 45 2.28 -31.31 -7.75
C ASP A 45 2.76 -32.62 -7.11
N PHE A 46 3.37 -32.49 -5.92
CA PHE A 46 3.70 -33.64 -5.08
C PHE A 46 2.44 -33.96 -4.26
N GLY A 47 1.53 -34.72 -4.88
CA GLY A 47 0.39 -35.36 -4.29
C GLY A 47 -0.05 -34.92 -2.89
N ILE A 48 -0.99 -34.01 -2.82
CA ILE A 48 -1.83 -33.79 -1.63
C ILE A 48 -2.51 -35.11 -1.22
N TYR A 49 -2.51 -36.09 -2.09
CA TYR A 49 -3.07 -37.42 -1.92
C TYR A 49 -2.36 -38.28 -0.87
N GLU A 50 -1.04 -38.11 -0.61
CA GLU A 50 -0.33 -38.82 0.47
C GLU A 50 -0.81 -38.42 1.87
N ASP A 51 -1.19 -37.15 2.06
CA ASP A 51 -1.69 -36.64 3.35
C ASP A 51 -3.22 -36.83 3.52
N TYR A 52 -3.94 -37.12 2.45
CA TYR A 52 -5.40 -37.26 2.42
C TYR A 52 -5.86 -38.41 1.56
N PRO A 53 -5.64 -39.67 2.00
CA PRO A 53 -6.03 -40.88 1.26
C PRO A 53 -7.53 -41.00 0.97
N ASP A 54 -8.37 -40.24 1.69
CA ASP A 54 -9.83 -40.22 1.47
C ASP A 54 -10.24 -39.47 0.19
N LEU A 55 -9.31 -38.70 -0.45
CA LEU A 55 -9.60 -37.96 -1.67
C LEU A 55 -9.52 -38.82 -2.94
N ASP A 56 -8.62 -39.79 -2.94
CA ASP A 56 -8.55 -40.86 -3.94
C ASP A 56 -7.94 -42.11 -3.29
N PRO A 57 -8.74 -43.16 -3.02
CA PRO A 57 -8.29 -44.35 -2.33
C PRO A 57 -7.30 -45.19 -3.15
N ASP A 58 -7.10 -44.93 -4.44
CA ASP A 58 -6.18 -45.69 -5.31
C ASP A 58 -5.60 -44.78 -6.42
N PRO A 59 -4.78 -43.75 -6.06
CA PRO A 59 -4.19 -42.86 -7.05
C PRO A 59 -3.14 -43.62 -7.89
N ASP A 60 -3.28 -43.56 -9.19
CA ASP A 60 -2.25 -44.05 -10.11
C ASP A 60 -0.92 -43.32 -9.88
N GLU A 61 0.22 -44.02 -9.95
CA GLU A 61 1.57 -43.42 -9.75
C GLU A 61 1.85 -42.21 -10.69
N ASN A 62 1.11 -42.10 -11.80
CA ASN A 62 1.13 -40.98 -12.72
C ASN A 62 0.30 -39.77 -12.25
N ASP A 63 -0.70 -39.96 -11.38
CA ASP A 63 -1.49 -38.89 -10.79
C ASP A 63 -0.75 -38.22 -9.64
N LEU A 64 0.18 -38.90 -9.00
CA LEU A 64 1.00 -38.43 -7.88
C LEU A 64 2.13 -37.48 -8.30
N LYS A 65 2.46 -37.35 -9.59
CA LYS A 65 3.57 -36.54 -10.09
C LYS A 65 3.21 -35.77 -11.35
N LYS A 66 2.23 -34.90 -11.26
CA LYS A 66 1.87 -34.04 -12.39
C LYS A 66 2.78 -32.82 -12.46
N LEU A 67 3.76 -32.83 -13.35
CA LEU A 67 4.54 -31.67 -13.72
C LEU A 67 3.67 -30.77 -14.62
N ILE A 68 3.24 -29.63 -14.10
CA ILE A 68 2.48 -28.65 -14.87
C ILE A 68 3.42 -27.53 -15.31
N TYR A 69 3.65 -27.43 -16.60
CA TYR A 69 4.37 -26.31 -17.21
C TYR A 69 3.37 -25.37 -17.84
N GLN A 70 3.44 -24.10 -17.47
CA GLN A 70 2.59 -23.06 -18.05
C GLN A 70 3.44 -21.89 -18.51
N ARG A 71 3.13 -21.38 -19.69
CA ARG A 71 3.64 -20.12 -20.19
C ARG A 71 2.51 -19.13 -20.30
N MET A 72 2.55 -18.07 -19.51
CA MET A 72 1.54 -17.01 -19.50
C MET A 72 2.10 -15.77 -20.18
N MET A 73 1.30 -15.17 -21.06
CA MET A 73 1.52 -13.86 -21.67
C MET A 73 0.31 -13.01 -21.38
N ASN A 74 0.51 -11.84 -20.75
CA ASN A 74 -0.58 -10.94 -20.40
C ASN A 74 -0.25 -9.50 -20.81
N PRO A 75 -0.38 -9.15 -22.09
CA PRO A 75 -0.34 -7.76 -22.52
C PRO A 75 -1.60 -7.05 -21.97
N SER A 76 -1.39 -5.89 -21.38
CA SER A 76 -2.49 -5.06 -20.87
C SER A 76 -2.16 -3.59 -21.04
N TYR A 77 -3.15 -2.80 -21.43
CA TYR A 77 -3.02 -1.36 -21.43
C TYR A 77 -4.24 -0.69 -20.82
N ARG A 78 -4.01 0.47 -20.27
CA ARG A 78 -5.06 1.30 -19.72
C ARG A 78 -4.79 2.77 -19.99
N TYR A 79 -5.84 3.55 -20.15
CA TYR A 79 -5.74 4.99 -20.14
C TYR A 79 -6.84 5.61 -19.30
N ARG A 80 -6.50 6.73 -18.72
CA ARG A 80 -7.38 7.52 -17.86
C ARG A 80 -7.40 8.97 -18.34
N LEU A 81 -8.59 9.47 -18.54
CA LEU A 81 -8.86 10.86 -18.81
C LEU A 81 -9.64 11.44 -17.65
N ASN A 82 -9.17 12.52 -17.03
CA ASN A 82 -9.92 13.25 -16.03
C ASN A 82 -10.08 14.68 -16.49
N GLY A 83 -11.28 15.21 -16.33
CA GLY A 83 -11.61 16.61 -16.59
C GLY A 83 -12.29 17.23 -15.38
N ARG A 84 -11.98 18.46 -15.06
CA ARG A 84 -12.67 19.23 -14.04
C ARG A 84 -12.90 20.66 -14.51
N LEU A 85 -14.13 21.12 -14.39
CA LEU A 85 -14.53 22.50 -14.60
C LEU A 85 -15.02 23.05 -13.27
N THR A 86 -14.47 24.15 -12.80
CA THR A 86 -14.87 24.77 -11.54
C THR A 86 -15.10 26.27 -11.75
N TYR A 87 -16.32 26.70 -11.50
CA TYR A 87 -16.66 28.12 -11.37
C TYR A 87 -16.63 28.51 -9.90
N THR A 88 -15.96 29.62 -9.57
CA THR A 88 -15.85 30.13 -8.19
C THR A 88 -16.33 31.56 -8.16
N GLU A 89 -17.25 31.87 -7.21
CA GLU A 89 -17.81 33.19 -6.93
C GLU A 89 -17.45 33.65 -5.51
N PRO A 90 -16.77 34.77 -5.33
CA PRO A 90 -16.53 35.34 -4.01
C PRO A 90 -17.83 35.93 -3.43
N VAL A 91 -18.25 35.40 -2.28
CA VAL A 91 -19.43 35.85 -1.56
C VAL A 91 -19.07 36.93 -0.51
N SER A 92 -17.89 36.76 0.10
CA SER A 92 -17.35 37.74 1.04
C SER A 92 -15.83 37.85 0.91
N LYS A 93 -15.21 38.74 1.71
CA LYS A 93 -13.75 38.88 1.78
C LYS A 93 -13.05 37.55 2.14
N TYR A 94 -13.72 36.65 2.86
CA TYR A 94 -13.14 35.43 3.41
C TYR A 94 -13.82 34.15 2.88
N SER A 95 -14.91 34.28 2.12
CA SER A 95 -15.73 33.16 1.71
C SER A 95 -16.00 33.16 0.22
N GLN A 96 -15.99 31.98 -0.37
CA GLN A 96 -16.27 31.72 -1.77
C GLN A 96 -17.21 30.53 -1.89
N VAL A 97 -18.11 30.55 -2.83
CA VAL A 97 -18.90 29.41 -3.27
C VAL A 97 -18.39 28.96 -4.63
N SER A 98 -18.55 27.71 -4.94
CA SER A 98 -18.16 27.17 -6.23
C SER A 98 -19.20 26.17 -6.74
N LEU A 99 -19.24 26.02 -8.06
CA LEU A 99 -19.93 24.93 -8.73
C LEU A 99 -18.87 24.14 -9.52
N GLY A 100 -18.77 22.86 -9.22
CA GLY A 100 -17.79 21.98 -9.84
C GLY A 100 -18.43 20.87 -10.65
N TYR A 101 -17.98 20.68 -11.87
CA TYR A 101 -18.26 19.50 -12.67
C TYR A 101 -16.97 18.71 -12.84
N ARG A 102 -17.04 17.38 -12.61
CA ARG A 102 -15.91 16.46 -12.78
C ARG A 102 -16.33 15.32 -13.68
N THR A 103 -15.42 14.92 -14.55
CA THR A 103 -15.59 13.73 -15.38
C THR A 103 -14.32 12.90 -15.35
N SER A 104 -14.47 11.60 -15.34
CA SER A 104 -13.37 10.64 -15.42
C SER A 104 -13.77 9.52 -16.37
N TYR A 105 -12.89 9.20 -17.29
CA TYR A 105 -13.02 8.05 -18.16
C TYR A 105 -11.78 7.17 -18.00
N ASN A 106 -12.00 5.92 -17.58
CA ASN A 106 -10.95 4.92 -17.48
C ASN A 106 -11.27 3.79 -18.45
N TYR A 107 -10.30 3.44 -19.29
CA TYR A 107 -10.37 2.28 -20.16
C TYR A 107 -9.25 1.33 -19.80
N GLN A 108 -9.55 0.04 -19.81
CA GLN A 108 -8.58 -1.02 -19.58
C GLN A 108 -8.87 -2.19 -20.51
N GLN A 109 -7.81 -2.75 -21.09
CA GLN A 109 -7.87 -3.99 -21.84
C GLN A 109 -6.74 -4.91 -21.38
N SER A 110 -7.03 -6.21 -21.30
CA SER A 110 -6.08 -7.26 -20.99
C SER A 110 -6.37 -8.48 -21.87
N ASP A 111 -5.32 -9.13 -22.36
CA ASP A 111 -5.39 -10.35 -23.17
C ASP A 111 -4.43 -11.41 -22.62
N LYS A 112 -4.86 -12.04 -21.51
CA LYS A 112 -4.12 -13.14 -20.88
C LYS A 112 -4.23 -14.39 -21.77
N LYS A 113 -3.08 -14.88 -22.23
CA LYS A 113 -2.93 -16.15 -22.96
C LYS A 113 -2.06 -17.07 -22.13
N THR A 114 -2.58 -18.24 -21.81
CA THR A 114 -1.87 -19.27 -21.07
C THR A 114 -1.75 -20.50 -21.95
N TYR A 115 -0.55 -21.01 -22.10
CA TYR A 115 -0.21 -22.18 -22.88
C TYR A 115 0.23 -23.29 -21.91
N ARG A 116 -0.30 -24.49 -22.05
CA ARG A 116 0.20 -25.68 -21.33
C ARG A 116 1.31 -26.34 -22.15
N THR A 117 2.33 -26.86 -21.48
CA THR A 117 3.37 -27.67 -22.12
C THR A 117 2.92 -29.10 -22.33
N GLY A 118 3.19 -29.63 -23.50
CA GLY A 118 3.01 -31.03 -23.84
C GLY A 118 2.41 -31.28 -25.22
N GLU A 119 1.53 -30.42 -25.66
CA GLU A 119 0.87 -30.48 -26.96
C GLU A 119 0.77 -29.07 -27.52
N ASP A 120 1.43 -28.75 -28.61
CA ASP A 120 1.41 -27.49 -29.33
C ASP A 120 1.42 -26.17 -28.52
N TYR A 121 2.62 -25.60 -28.34
CA TYR A 121 2.85 -24.29 -27.68
C TYR A 121 2.14 -23.10 -28.35
N ASP A 122 1.47 -23.29 -29.47
CA ASP A 122 0.88 -22.23 -30.26
C ASP A 122 -0.60 -22.01 -30.01
N ILE A 123 -1.29 -22.91 -29.31
CA ILE A 123 -2.72 -22.80 -29.01
C ILE A 123 -2.91 -22.45 -27.55
N PRO A 124 -3.46 -21.25 -27.23
CA PRO A 124 -3.79 -20.89 -25.87
C PRO A 124 -4.89 -21.81 -25.30
N ASP A 125 -4.68 -22.30 -24.09
CA ASP A 125 -5.70 -23.05 -23.34
C ASP A 125 -6.93 -22.14 -23.10
N PRO A 126 -8.13 -22.52 -23.56
CA PRO A 126 -9.32 -21.69 -23.43
C PRO A 126 -9.75 -21.43 -21.98
N LEU A 127 -9.55 -22.40 -21.08
CA LEU A 127 -9.92 -22.30 -19.66
C LEU A 127 -8.96 -21.42 -18.86
N LEU A 128 -7.69 -21.40 -19.26
CA LEU A 128 -6.64 -20.64 -18.58
C LEU A 128 -6.42 -19.26 -19.20
N SER A 129 -7.01 -18.99 -20.36
CA SER A 129 -6.82 -17.76 -21.12
C SER A 129 -8.07 -16.90 -21.00
N ASN A 130 -7.87 -15.60 -20.73
CA ASN A 130 -8.96 -14.65 -20.58
C ASN A 130 -8.60 -13.32 -21.23
N ALA A 131 -9.48 -12.81 -22.08
CA ALA A 131 -9.33 -11.50 -22.68
C ALA A 131 -10.57 -10.66 -22.38
N TYR A 132 -10.33 -9.43 -21.90
CA TYR A 132 -11.41 -8.51 -21.57
C TYR A 132 -11.07 -7.07 -21.90
N LYS A 133 -12.08 -6.27 -22.11
CA LYS A 133 -12.00 -4.81 -22.14
C LYS A 133 -13.05 -4.23 -21.21
N SER A 134 -12.75 -3.11 -20.59
CA SER A 134 -13.68 -2.38 -19.76
C SER A 134 -13.51 -0.89 -19.87
N SER A 135 -14.62 -0.19 -19.74
CA SER A 135 -14.63 1.27 -19.60
C SER A 135 -15.44 1.66 -18.37
N TYR A 136 -14.93 2.63 -17.66
CA TYR A 136 -15.58 3.20 -16.50
C TYR A 136 -15.64 4.72 -16.63
N THR A 137 -16.88 5.24 -16.67
CA THR A 137 -17.15 6.66 -16.83
C THR A 137 -17.81 7.20 -15.56
N VAL A 138 -17.33 8.33 -15.08
CA VAL A 138 -17.88 9.03 -13.92
C VAL A 138 -18.18 10.47 -14.30
N HIS A 139 -19.38 10.93 -13.96
CA HIS A 139 -19.77 12.31 -14.01
C HIS A 139 -20.21 12.75 -12.61
N SER A 140 -19.70 13.89 -12.15
CA SER A 140 -20.03 14.42 -10.85
C SER A 140 -20.28 15.92 -10.94
N LEU A 141 -21.38 16.39 -10.39
CA LEU A 141 -21.75 17.80 -10.34
C LEU A 141 -22.11 18.18 -8.91
N GLY A 142 -21.64 19.33 -8.45
CA GLY A 142 -21.99 19.74 -7.12
C GLY A 142 -21.41 21.05 -6.65
N PRO A 143 -22.01 21.63 -5.58
CA PRO A 143 -21.55 22.85 -4.95
C PRO A 143 -20.32 22.64 -4.07
N GLY A 144 -19.58 23.72 -3.90
CA GLY A 144 -18.49 23.82 -2.96
C GLY A 144 -18.53 25.15 -2.21
N PHE A 145 -17.98 25.12 -1.02
CA PHE A 145 -17.80 26.30 -0.15
C PHE A 145 -16.35 26.33 0.35
N ASN A 146 -15.72 27.49 0.25
CA ASN A 146 -14.37 27.72 0.76
C ASN A 146 -14.38 28.93 1.69
N TYR A 147 -13.75 28.79 2.85
CA TYR A 147 -13.52 29.84 3.82
C TYR A 147 -12.03 29.93 4.14
N SER A 148 -11.48 31.14 4.13
CA SER A 148 -10.08 31.39 4.49
C SER A 148 -9.95 32.73 5.18
N LYS A 149 -9.63 32.72 6.47
CA LYS A 149 -9.34 33.91 7.25
C LYS A 149 -8.10 33.66 8.11
N ASP A 150 -7.13 34.54 8.01
CA ASP A 150 -5.83 34.45 8.68
C ASP A 150 -5.14 33.12 8.33
N ARG A 151 -4.94 32.23 9.31
CA ARG A 151 -4.36 30.89 9.11
C ARG A 151 -5.42 29.79 9.13
N ASN A 152 -6.70 30.13 9.28
CA ASN A 152 -7.79 29.17 9.33
C ASN A 152 -8.39 28.99 7.95
N THR A 153 -8.53 27.76 7.52
CA THR A 153 -9.13 27.42 6.24
C THR A 153 -10.15 26.31 6.42
N PHE A 154 -11.23 26.38 5.68
CA PHE A 154 -12.22 25.35 5.58
C PHE A 154 -12.71 25.25 4.14
N ALA A 155 -12.79 24.06 3.60
CA ALA A 155 -13.39 23.79 2.30
C ALA A 155 -14.30 22.59 2.39
N ALA A 156 -15.49 22.70 1.81
CA ALA A 156 -16.46 21.62 1.70
C ALA A 156 -16.99 21.54 0.27
N ASN A 157 -17.06 20.35 -0.28
CA ASN A 157 -17.63 20.07 -1.58
C ASN A 157 -18.53 18.86 -1.47
N VAL A 158 -19.69 18.91 -2.08
CA VAL A 158 -20.64 17.80 -2.16
C VAL A 158 -21.02 17.61 -3.62
N TYR A 159 -20.93 16.38 -4.12
CA TYR A 159 -21.17 16.05 -5.51
C TYR A 159 -22.20 14.94 -5.63
N TYR A 160 -23.19 15.14 -6.47
CA TYR A 160 -23.95 14.03 -7.03
C TYR A 160 -23.11 13.37 -8.13
N GLN A 161 -22.89 12.08 -8.00
CA GLN A 161 -22.06 11.28 -8.90
C GLN A 161 -22.88 10.22 -9.58
N ARG A 162 -22.81 10.18 -10.91
CA ARG A 162 -23.28 9.07 -11.72
C ARG A 162 -22.08 8.36 -12.35
N SER A 163 -21.97 7.07 -12.14
CA SER A 163 -20.94 6.23 -12.72
C SER A 163 -21.55 5.12 -13.57
N SER A 164 -20.88 4.79 -14.66
CA SER A 164 -21.26 3.68 -15.54
C SER A 164 -20.04 2.81 -15.82
N LEU A 165 -20.20 1.52 -15.65
CA LEU A 165 -19.24 0.48 -15.99
C LEU A 165 -19.77 -0.28 -17.20
N SER A 166 -18.93 -0.46 -18.21
CA SER A 166 -19.18 -1.41 -19.31
C SER A 166 -17.97 -2.32 -19.44
N GLY A 167 -18.19 -3.61 -19.41
CA GLY A 167 -17.20 -4.66 -19.58
C GLY A 167 -17.62 -5.66 -20.65
N GLU A 168 -16.66 -6.22 -21.36
CA GLU A 168 -16.87 -7.26 -22.35
C GLU A 168 -15.78 -8.32 -22.22
N VAL A 169 -16.19 -9.57 -22.12
CA VAL A 169 -15.29 -10.75 -22.18
C VAL A 169 -15.18 -11.16 -23.65
N ILE A 170 -13.96 -11.13 -24.21
CA ILE A 170 -13.73 -11.27 -25.65
C ILE A 170 -13.67 -12.74 -26.07
N ARG A 171 -13.23 -13.67 -25.20
CA ARG A 171 -12.88 -15.05 -25.60
C ARG A 171 -13.97 -16.10 -25.42
N THR A 172 -14.82 -15.99 -24.40
CA THR A 172 -15.77 -17.04 -24.02
C THR A 172 -17.19 -16.79 -24.50
N GLY A 173 -17.39 -16.00 -25.56
CA GLY A 173 -18.68 -15.49 -25.97
C GLY A 173 -18.97 -14.17 -25.26
N SER A 174 -19.31 -13.15 -26.03
CA SER A 174 -19.42 -11.76 -25.57
C SER A 174 -20.51 -11.58 -24.50
N GLU A 175 -20.17 -11.85 -23.25
CA GLU A 175 -20.98 -11.43 -22.12
C GLU A 175 -20.70 -9.94 -21.86
N GLU A 176 -21.67 -9.09 -22.17
CA GLU A 176 -21.57 -7.67 -21.95
C GLU A 176 -22.12 -7.32 -20.55
N ILE A 177 -21.23 -6.82 -19.68
CA ILE A 177 -21.58 -6.36 -18.35
C ILE A 177 -21.82 -4.85 -18.40
N LYS A 178 -23.03 -4.39 -18.03
CA LYS A 178 -23.36 -2.96 -17.96
C LYS A 178 -24.00 -2.63 -16.63
N HIS A 179 -23.35 -1.76 -15.88
CA HIS A 179 -23.87 -1.27 -14.60
C HIS A 179 -23.80 0.25 -14.52
N ALA A 180 -24.82 0.84 -13.91
CA ALA A 180 -24.84 2.27 -13.62
C ALA A 180 -25.21 2.51 -12.14
N TYR A 181 -24.47 3.39 -11.49
CA TYR A 181 -24.63 3.68 -10.07
C TYR A 181 -24.72 5.18 -9.81
N ASN A 182 -25.49 5.55 -8.79
CA ASN A 182 -25.63 6.93 -8.35
C ASN A 182 -25.24 7.04 -6.89
N ASN A 183 -24.38 8.00 -6.57
CA ASN A 183 -23.87 8.22 -5.22
C ASN A 183 -23.78 9.72 -4.93
N VAL A 184 -23.78 10.07 -3.66
CA VAL A 184 -23.44 11.42 -3.20
C VAL A 184 -22.08 11.34 -2.55
N THR A 185 -21.07 11.97 -3.17
CA THR A 185 -19.72 12.02 -2.63
C THR A 185 -19.43 13.39 -2.03
N TYR A 186 -18.68 13.42 -0.94
CA TYR A 186 -18.29 14.66 -0.28
C TYR A 186 -16.81 14.68 0.06
N PHE A 187 -16.27 15.87 0.11
CA PHE A 187 -14.91 16.15 0.53
C PHE A 187 -14.88 17.43 1.35
N MET A 188 -14.46 17.31 2.60
CA MET A 188 -14.31 18.43 3.51
C MET A 188 -12.89 18.43 4.07
N VAL A 189 -12.29 19.61 4.12
CA VAL A 189 -10.98 19.82 4.73
C VAL A 189 -11.03 21.09 5.56
N GLY A 190 -10.50 21.01 6.78
CA GLY A 190 -10.35 22.13 7.67
C GLY A 190 -8.96 22.17 8.28
N GLN A 191 -8.39 23.37 8.37
CA GLN A 191 -7.22 23.65 9.17
C GLN A 191 -7.56 24.80 10.12
N PHE A 192 -7.45 24.51 11.40
CA PHE A 192 -7.78 25.43 12.49
C PHE A 192 -6.54 25.65 13.33
N ASN A 193 -6.02 26.86 13.31
CA ASN A 193 -4.92 27.28 14.18
C ASN A 193 -5.55 27.85 15.46
N LEU A 194 -5.67 27.01 16.50
CA LEU A 194 -6.30 27.36 17.76
C LEU A 194 -5.53 28.47 18.48
N ASN A 195 -4.20 28.43 18.34
CA ASN A 195 -3.28 29.47 18.76
C ASN A 195 -1.96 29.34 17.96
N ARG A 196 -0.87 29.99 18.43
CA ARG A 196 0.44 29.96 17.75
C ARG A 196 1.11 28.60 17.75
N GLU A 197 0.82 27.76 18.73
CA GLU A 197 1.44 26.45 18.93
C GLU A 197 0.55 25.28 18.50
N ASN A 198 -0.77 25.48 18.44
CA ASN A 198 -1.76 24.43 18.27
C ASN A 198 -2.48 24.52 16.94
N THR A 199 -2.34 23.47 16.14
CA THR A 199 -3.02 23.35 14.83
C THR A 199 -3.79 22.04 14.78
N LEU A 200 -5.07 22.11 14.39
CA LEU A 200 -5.93 20.98 14.09
C LEU A 200 -6.22 20.96 12.60
N ARG A 201 -5.95 19.83 11.94
CA ARG A 201 -6.35 19.56 10.56
C ARG A 201 -7.34 18.41 10.55
N MET A 202 -8.41 18.57 9.79
CA MET A 202 -9.46 17.57 9.64
C MET A 202 -9.73 17.34 8.16
N PHE A 203 -9.90 16.06 7.79
CA PHE A 203 -10.30 15.64 6.46
C PHE A 203 -11.46 14.66 6.63
N LEU A 204 -12.55 14.95 5.96
CA LEU A 204 -13.69 14.05 5.86
C LEU A 204 -14.01 13.88 4.38
N ARG A 205 -14.02 12.65 3.91
CA ARG A 205 -14.31 12.36 2.52
C ARG A 205 -15.10 11.07 2.37
N SER A 206 -15.89 11.02 1.34
CA SER A 206 -16.42 9.75 0.81
C SER A 206 -15.93 9.52 -0.61
N TYR A 207 -15.87 8.26 -0.98
CA TYR A 207 -15.48 7.83 -2.32
C TYR A 207 -16.06 6.45 -2.62
N THR A 208 -16.15 6.12 -3.90
CA THR A 208 -16.58 4.81 -4.37
C THR A 208 -15.40 4.08 -4.99
N ASP A 209 -15.24 2.80 -4.62
CA ASP A 209 -14.31 1.88 -5.27
C ASP A 209 -15.11 0.88 -6.10
N ASN A 210 -14.79 0.82 -7.38
CA ASN A 210 -15.52 -0.05 -8.30
C ASN A 210 -14.91 -1.44 -8.34
N PRO A 211 -15.73 -2.47 -8.60
CA PRO A 211 -15.21 -3.80 -8.88
C PRO A 211 -14.22 -3.76 -10.05
N GLU A 212 -13.16 -4.53 -9.93
CA GLU A 212 -12.26 -4.77 -11.06
C GLU A 212 -12.98 -5.70 -12.07
N VAL A 213 -12.60 -5.61 -13.35
CA VAL A 213 -13.26 -6.43 -14.38
C VAL A 213 -13.11 -7.92 -14.12
N THR A 214 -11.93 -8.32 -13.62
CA THR A 214 -11.69 -9.72 -13.21
C THR A 214 -12.60 -10.20 -12.08
N GLN A 215 -13.05 -9.27 -11.21
CA GLN A 215 -14.01 -9.59 -10.14
C GLN A 215 -15.44 -9.72 -10.65
N LEU A 216 -15.77 -9.12 -11.80
CA LEU A 216 -17.08 -9.16 -12.41
C LEU A 216 -17.26 -10.31 -13.42
N GLN A 217 -16.16 -10.91 -13.88
CA GLN A 217 -16.21 -11.98 -14.87
C GLN A 217 -16.72 -13.28 -14.26
N ASN A 218 -17.85 -13.78 -14.73
CA ASN A 218 -18.38 -15.08 -14.35
C ASN A 218 -17.63 -16.24 -15.02
N VAL A 219 -16.29 -16.19 -14.95
CA VAL A 219 -15.40 -17.19 -15.55
C VAL A 219 -14.52 -17.78 -14.45
N TYR A 220 -14.37 -19.10 -14.44
CA TYR A 220 -13.48 -19.79 -13.54
C TYR A 220 -12.02 -19.53 -13.94
N ASP A 221 -11.20 -19.11 -12.99
CA ASP A 221 -9.73 -19.14 -13.13
C ASP A 221 -9.22 -20.42 -12.48
N VAL A 222 -8.89 -21.38 -13.31
CA VAL A 222 -8.35 -22.70 -12.92
C VAL A 222 -6.84 -22.78 -13.17
N SER A 223 -6.16 -21.63 -13.29
CA SER A 223 -4.70 -21.60 -13.51
C SER A 223 -3.92 -22.22 -12.35
N ASP A 224 -4.53 -22.25 -11.18
CA ASP A 224 -4.10 -23.05 -10.04
C ASP A 224 -5.25 -23.99 -9.64
N ALA A 225 -5.06 -25.28 -9.87
CA ALA A 225 -6.13 -26.27 -9.62
C ALA A 225 -6.47 -26.40 -8.12
N GLN A 226 -5.59 -25.95 -7.23
CA GLN A 226 -5.83 -25.97 -5.78
C GLN A 226 -6.57 -24.71 -5.29
N TYR A 227 -6.44 -23.57 -6.00
CA TYR A 227 -7.00 -22.28 -5.64
C TYR A 227 -7.82 -21.70 -6.80
N ILE A 228 -9.00 -22.23 -7.00
CA ILE A 228 -9.91 -21.79 -8.07
C ILE A 228 -10.64 -20.53 -7.65
N THR A 229 -10.73 -19.56 -8.57
CA THR A 229 -11.50 -18.33 -8.35
C THR A 229 -12.53 -18.13 -9.44
N ARG A 230 -13.62 -17.39 -9.10
CA ARG A 230 -14.63 -16.95 -10.05
C ARG A 230 -15.08 -15.53 -9.72
N GLY A 231 -15.29 -14.71 -10.73
CA GLY A 231 -15.87 -13.38 -10.56
C GLY A 231 -17.39 -13.46 -10.35
N ASN A 232 -17.95 -12.32 -9.91
CA ASN A 232 -19.38 -12.17 -9.68
C ASN A 232 -19.87 -10.92 -10.43
N PRO A 233 -20.69 -11.06 -11.48
CA PRO A 233 -21.20 -9.94 -12.27
C PRO A 233 -22.13 -9.00 -11.49
N ASP A 234 -22.73 -9.46 -10.38
CA ASP A 234 -23.67 -8.70 -9.56
C ASP A 234 -22.99 -7.78 -8.53
N LEU A 235 -21.67 -7.67 -8.55
CA LEU A 235 -20.95 -6.80 -7.63
C LEU A 235 -21.30 -5.33 -7.82
N ARG A 236 -21.52 -4.67 -6.69
CA ARG A 236 -21.71 -3.22 -6.59
C ARG A 236 -20.43 -2.52 -6.15
N PRO A 237 -20.22 -1.24 -6.52
CA PRO A 237 -19.13 -0.46 -5.97
C PRO A 237 -19.21 -0.35 -4.46
N SER A 238 -18.07 -0.48 -3.80
CA SER A 238 -17.95 -0.16 -2.39
C SER A 238 -18.09 1.36 -2.19
N TYR A 239 -18.75 1.77 -1.10
CA TYR A 239 -18.88 3.18 -0.75
C TYR A 239 -18.26 3.45 0.61
N SER A 240 -17.13 4.17 0.60
CA SER A 240 -16.29 4.40 1.77
C SER A 240 -16.44 5.82 2.32
N HIS A 241 -16.42 5.92 3.64
CA HIS A 241 -16.39 7.17 4.41
C HIS A 241 -15.12 7.20 5.26
N ASN A 242 -14.32 8.23 5.09
CA ASN A 242 -13.02 8.36 5.76
C ASN A 242 -12.93 9.68 6.51
N LEU A 243 -12.67 9.61 7.81
CA LEU A 243 -12.34 10.73 8.68
C LEU A 243 -10.86 10.64 9.07
N SER A 244 -10.11 11.71 8.87
CA SER A 244 -8.73 11.83 9.35
C SER A 244 -8.56 13.14 10.11
N MET A 245 -7.96 13.07 11.28
CA MET A 245 -7.69 14.23 12.14
C MET A 245 -6.21 14.23 12.51
N HIS A 246 -5.59 15.40 12.42
CA HIS A 246 -4.19 15.63 12.79
C HIS A 246 -4.13 16.84 13.71
N TYR A 247 -3.81 16.60 14.96
CA TYR A 247 -3.54 17.66 15.92
C TYR A 247 -2.04 17.75 16.15
N VAL A 248 -1.51 18.97 16.08
CA VAL A 248 -0.10 19.28 16.32
C VAL A 248 -0.02 20.40 17.34
N ASN A 249 0.69 20.15 18.44
CA ASN A 249 1.18 21.15 19.35
C ASN A 249 2.69 21.27 19.17
N SER A 250 3.19 22.45 18.82
CA SER A 250 4.63 22.67 18.59
C SER A 250 5.06 23.94 19.33
N ASN A 251 5.89 23.75 20.36
CA ASN A 251 6.50 24.82 21.11
C ASN A 251 7.98 24.95 20.71
N ALA A 252 8.27 25.90 19.82
CA ALA A 252 9.62 26.10 19.28
C ALA A 252 10.63 26.56 20.35
N GLU A 253 10.19 27.35 21.35
CA GLU A 253 11.08 27.85 22.42
C GLU A 253 11.59 26.70 23.32
N LYS A 254 10.73 25.71 23.59
CA LYS A 254 11.06 24.53 24.40
C LYS A 254 11.53 23.35 23.56
N GLY A 255 11.53 23.48 22.22
CA GLY A 255 11.87 22.39 21.29
C GLY A 255 10.97 21.17 21.41
N ARG A 256 9.69 21.35 21.82
CA ARG A 256 8.74 20.25 22.07
C ARG A 256 7.70 20.18 20.99
N THR A 257 7.38 18.95 20.55
CA THR A 257 6.32 18.71 19.57
C THR A 257 5.49 17.52 20.01
N PHE A 258 4.19 17.73 20.14
CA PHE A 258 3.20 16.67 20.31
C PHE A 258 2.35 16.57 19.06
N MET A 259 2.14 15.35 18.55
CA MET A 259 1.28 15.06 17.41
C MET A 259 0.31 13.95 17.78
N LEU A 260 -0.96 14.15 17.45
CA LEU A 260 -2.00 13.15 17.55
C LEU A 260 -2.64 12.98 16.16
N MET A 261 -2.64 11.76 15.66
CA MET A 261 -3.27 11.38 14.41
C MET A 261 -4.39 10.39 14.71
N PHE A 262 -5.56 10.66 14.17
CA PHE A 262 -6.71 9.76 14.22
C PHE A 262 -7.23 9.54 12.80
N ARG A 263 -7.56 8.29 12.47
CA ARG A 263 -8.22 7.93 11.23
C ARG A 263 -9.29 6.90 11.52
N ALA A 264 -10.46 7.10 10.94
CA ALA A 264 -11.54 6.13 10.92
C ALA A 264 -12.08 5.98 9.51
N GLU A 265 -12.34 4.77 9.10
CA GLU A 265 -12.93 4.44 7.81
C GLU A 265 -14.00 3.36 7.98
N THR A 266 -15.12 3.53 7.32
CA THR A 266 -16.17 2.52 7.19
C THR A 266 -16.59 2.41 5.73
N THR A 267 -16.94 1.20 5.30
CA THR A 267 -17.31 0.94 3.91
C THR A 267 -18.61 0.15 3.87
N GLN A 268 -19.56 0.69 3.13
CA GLN A 268 -20.81 0.02 2.74
C GLN A 268 -20.56 -0.76 1.45
N ASP A 269 -21.29 -1.86 1.24
CA ASP A 269 -21.10 -2.76 0.10
C ASP A 269 -19.61 -3.12 -0.12
N TYR A 270 -18.88 -3.39 0.97
CA TYR A 270 -17.45 -3.73 0.91
C TYR A 270 -17.25 -4.97 0.04
N ILE A 271 -16.42 -4.85 -1.01
CA ILE A 271 -16.09 -5.96 -1.89
C ILE A 271 -15.11 -6.88 -1.15
N THR A 272 -15.57 -8.08 -0.87
CA THR A 272 -14.85 -9.10 -0.11
C THR A 272 -15.00 -10.47 -0.77
N THR A 273 -14.53 -11.52 -0.11
CA THR A 273 -14.54 -12.88 -0.63
C THR A 273 -15.55 -13.77 0.08
N SER A 274 -16.16 -14.65 -0.70
CA SER A 274 -16.85 -15.84 -0.26
C SER A 274 -15.97 -17.04 -0.58
N THR A 275 -15.47 -17.72 0.43
CA THR A 275 -14.52 -18.82 0.30
C THR A 275 -15.18 -20.12 0.71
N ARG A 276 -15.06 -21.16 -0.12
CA ARG A 276 -15.45 -22.54 0.21
C ARG A 276 -14.19 -23.41 0.25
N TYR A 277 -14.04 -24.17 1.31
CA TYR A 277 -12.92 -25.10 1.47
C TYR A 277 -13.29 -26.49 0.97
N ARG A 278 -12.42 -27.07 0.16
CA ARG A 278 -12.54 -28.43 -0.41
C ARG A 278 -13.88 -28.69 -1.09
N PRO A 279 -14.40 -27.78 -1.91
CA PRO A 279 -15.63 -28.06 -2.63
C PRO A 279 -15.37 -29.02 -3.79
N THR A 280 -16.41 -29.74 -4.21
CA THR A 280 -16.41 -30.41 -5.51
C THR A 280 -17.02 -29.46 -6.54
N LEU A 281 -16.28 -29.15 -7.59
CA LEU A 281 -16.70 -28.27 -8.69
C LEU A 281 -16.70 -29.06 -9.99
N GLU A 282 -17.78 -28.95 -10.76
CA GLU A 282 -17.84 -29.44 -12.12
C GLU A 282 -17.73 -28.25 -13.08
N ILE A 283 -16.65 -28.23 -13.87
CA ILE A 283 -16.33 -27.15 -14.82
C ILE A 283 -16.06 -27.81 -16.17
N ASP A 284 -16.88 -27.52 -17.18
CA ASP A 284 -16.75 -28.09 -18.54
C ASP A 284 -16.55 -29.62 -18.56
N ASN A 285 -17.44 -30.34 -17.85
CA ASN A 285 -17.45 -31.80 -17.68
C ASN A 285 -16.18 -32.37 -16.98
N THR A 286 -15.36 -31.50 -16.36
CA THR A 286 -14.21 -31.91 -15.54
C THR A 286 -14.53 -31.66 -14.08
N VAL A 287 -14.28 -32.65 -13.24
CA VAL A 287 -14.45 -32.53 -11.78
C VAL A 287 -13.17 -32.03 -11.16
N TYR A 288 -13.25 -30.86 -10.51
CA TYR A 288 -12.17 -30.27 -9.73
C TYR A 288 -12.47 -30.40 -8.23
N ARG A 289 -11.43 -30.70 -7.45
CA ARG A 289 -11.49 -30.74 -5.98
C ARG A 289 -10.43 -29.79 -5.40
N PRO A 290 -10.60 -28.46 -5.54
CA PRO A 290 -9.61 -27.53 -5.04
C PRO A 290 -9.57 -27.52 -3.52
N LEU A 291 -8.44 -27.14 -2.94
CA LEU A 291 -8.34 -26.81 -1.51
C LEU A 291 -9.23 -25.62 -1.16
N GLN A 292 -9.35 -24.68 -2.09
CA GLN A 292 -10.10 -23.45 -1.88
C GLN A 292 -10.75 -22.99 -3.18
N PHE A 293 -12.02 -22.65 -3.09
CA PHE A 293 -12.76 -21.92 -4.13
C PHE A 293 -13.19 -20.56 -3.59
N THR A 294 -12.92 -19.50 -4.33
CA THR A 294 -13.19 -18.14 -3.90
C THR A 294 -14.01 -17.38 -4.93
N GLU A 295 -15.09 -16.77 -4.49
CA GLU A 295 -15.92 -15.83 -5.25
C GLU A 295 -15.90 -14.45 -4.58
N TRP A 296 -16.18 -13.43 -5.35
CA TRP A 296 -16.33 -12.06 -4.84
C TRP A 296 -17.77 -11.79 -4.43
N THR A 297 -17.95 -11.01 -3.36
CA THR A 297 -19.28 -10.61 -2.86
C THR A 297 -19.21 -9.24 -2.19
N ASN A 298 -20.37 -8.57 -2.07
CA ASN A 298 -20.48 -7.34 -1.28
C ASN A 298 -21.00 -7.65 0.12
N MET A 299 -20.37 -7.07 1.13
CA MET A 299 -20.80 -7.19 2.52
C MET A 299 -20.64 -5.87 3.27
N ASP A 300 -21.59 -5.58 4.15
CA ASP A 300 -21.49 -4.47 5.09
C ASP A 300 -20.73 -4.85 6.35
N GLY A 301 -20.17 -3.85 7.01
CA GLY A 301 -19.54 -4.01 8.33
C GLY A 301 -18.03 -3.95 8.32
N TYR A 302 -17.42 -3.42 7.26
CA TYR A 302 -16.00 -3.08 7.25
C TYR A 302 -15.74 -1.82 8.06
N TRP A 303 -14.71 -1.91 8.94
CA TRP A 303 -14.19 -0.81 9.75
C TRP A 303 -12.66 -0.85 9.79
N ASP A 304 -12.04 0.31 9.76
CA ASP A 304 -10.61 0.53 10.05
C ASP A 304 -10.46 1.79 10.89
N VAL A 305 -9.98 1.66 12.12
CA VAL A 305 -9.78 2.78 13.04
C VAL A 305 -8.35 2.74 13.56
N ARG A 306 -7.68 3.89 13.52
CA ARG A 306 -6.28 4.03 13.97
C ARG A 306 -6.10 5.33 14.74
N ALA A 307 -5.43 5.25 15.86
CA ALA A 307 -4.98 6.41 16.63
C ALA A 307 -3.49 6.29 16.91
N ARG A 308 -2.74 7.35 16.67
CA ARG A 308 -1.30 7.43 16.92
C ARG A 308 -0.95 8.73 17.60
N ALA A 309 -0.17 8.66 18.66
CA ALA A 309 0.39 9.81 19.33
C ALA A 309 1.91 9.77 19.27
N SER A 310 2.54 10.94 19.14
CA SER A 310 3.99 11.07 19.27
C SER A 310 4.34 12.34 20.06
N TYR A 311 5.38 12.24 20.88
CA TYR A 311 5.89 13.35 21.66
C TYR A 311 7.39 13.43 21.57
N GLY A 312 7.90 14.52 21.00
CA GLY A 312 9.29 14.82 20.84
C GLY A 312 9.74 15.96 21.77
N PHE A 313 10.88 15.79 22.45
CA PHE A 313 11.46 16.81 23.32
C PHE A 313 12.97 16.67 23.44
N PRO A 314 13.69 17.79 23.70
CA PRO A 314 15.13 17.76 23.90
C PRO A 314 15.51 17.21 25.27
N VAL A 315 16.55 16.40 25.31
CA VAL A 315 17.20 15.89 26.53
C VAL A 315 18.55 16.58 26.64
N ASN A 316 18.58 17.74 27.28
CA ASN A 316 19.69 18.70 27.20
C ASN A 316 20.98 18.17 27.80
N PHE A 317 20.94 17.34 28.86
CA PHE A 317 22.14 16.84 29.52
C PHE A 317 22.98 15.90 28.65
N ILE A 318 22.34 15.21 27.66
CA ILE A 318 23.02 14.37 26.66
C ILE A 318 23.00 15.02 25.26
N LYS A 319 22.55 16.28 25.15
CA LYS A 319 22.43 17.01 23.88
C LYS A 319 21.76 16.15 22.78
N SER A 320 20.61 15.62 23.07
CA SER A 320 19.88 14.71 22.18
C SER A 320 18.39 15.04 22.18
N ASN A 321 17.68 14.54 21.18
CA ASN A 321 16.23 14.64 21.08
C ASN A 321 15.60 13.26 21.30
N LEU A 322 14.65 13.18 22.22
CA LEU A 322 13.87 11.98 22.47
C LEU A 322 12.48 12.09 21.83
N ASN A 323 12.12 11.09 21.04
CA ASN A 323 10.80 10.97 20.45
C ASN A 323 10.15 9.67 20.95
N LEU A 324 9.01 9.82 21.59
CA LEU A 324 8.15 8.72 22.03
C LEU A 324 6.97 8.62 21.07
N ARG A 325 6.56 7.41 20.72
CA ARG A 325 5.37 7.17 19.92
C ARG A 325 4.59 5.98 20.43
N GLY A 326 3.28 6.05 20.28
CA GLY A 326 2.38 4.96 20.62
C GLY A 326 1.14 5.02 19.75
N GLY A 327 0.52 3.89 19.52
CA GLY A 327 -0.66 3.81 18.71
C GLY A 327 -1.49 2.58 18.96
N VAL A 328 -2.75 2.66 18.54
CA VAL A 328 -3.69 1.56 18.51
C VAL A 328 -4.41 1.54 17.17
N SER A 329 -4.60 0.36 16.63
CA SER A 329 -5.37 0.14 15.41
C SER A 329 -6.36 -0.99 15.61
N TYR A 330 -7.54 -0.83 15.02
CA TYR A 330 -8.55 -1.87 14.97
C TYR A 330 -9.15 -1.92 13.56
N SER A 331 -9.20 -3.10 12.97
CA SER A 331 -9.93 -3.31 11.73
C SER A 331 -10.86 -4.51 11.86
N ARG A 332 -12.02 -4.41 11.19
CA ARG A 332 -12.99 -5.49 11.05
C ARG A 332 -13.26 -5.72 9.58
N ILE A 333 -12.98 -6.93 9.12
CA ILE A 333 -13.14 -7.33 7.73
C ILE A 333 -14.20 -8.43 7.66
N PRO A 334 -15.37 -8.16 7.06
CA PRO A 334 -16.39 -9.17 6.84
C PRO A 334 -16.01 -10.07 5.66
N SER A 335 -16.39 -11.35 5.71
CA SER A 335 -16.24 -12.33 4.63
C SER A 335 -17.27 -13.44 4.78
N LEU A 336 -17.42 -14.30 3.76
CA LEU A 336 -18.15 -15.56 3.87
C LEU A 336 -17.16 -16.72 3.83
N VAL A 337 -17.37 -17.70 4.68
CA VAL A 337 -16.61 -18.95 4.72
C VAL A 337 -17.60 -20.11 4.80
N ASP A 338 -17.58 -20.97 3.79
CA ASP A 338 -18.52 -22.08 3.63
C ASP A 338 -20.01 -21.66 3.76
N GLY A 339 -20.31 -20.44 3.27
CA GLY A 339 -21.66 -19.84 3.33
C GLY A 339 -21.99 -19.12 4.63
N GLU A 340 -21.16 -19.22 5.66
CA GLU A 340 -21.37 -18.55 6.94
C GLU A 340 -20.60 -17.23 7.01
N ARG A 341 -21.19 -16.24 7.68
CA ARG A 341 -20.55 -14.94 7.87
C ARG A 341 -19.38 -15.03 8.85
N ASN A 342 -18.19 -14.70 8.37
CA ASN A 342 -17.00 -14.51 9.18
C ASN A 342 -16.65 -13.02 9.30
N ASN A 343 -16.24 -12.60 10.49
CA ASN A 343 -15.67 -11.28 10.72
C ASN A 343 -14.27 -11.46 11.29
N THR A 344 -13.28 -11.02 10.53
CA THR A 344 -11.90 -10.99 11.00
C THR A 344 -11.62 -9.66 11.68
N GLY A 345 -11.47 -9.67 13.01
CA GLY A 345 -11.07 -8.51 13.80
C GLY A 345 -9.55 -8.51 13.99
N ASN A 346 -8.88 -7.42 13.62
CA ASN A 346 -7.45 -7.25 13.87
C ASN A 346 -7.25 -6.08 14.83
N LEU A 347 -6.66 -6.35 15.99
CA LEU A 347 -6.28 -5.36 16.98
C LEU A 347 -4.75 -5.25 17.03
N GLY A 348 -4.24 -4.04 16.85
CA GLY A 348 -2.80 -3.76 16.86
C GLY A 348 -2.45 -2.68 17.88
N TYR A 349 -1.36 -2.90 18.61
CA TYR A 349 -0.72 -1.91 19.49
C TYR A 349 0.69 -1.66 19.00
N GLU A 350 1.08 -0.40 18.92
CA GLU A 350 2.44 -0.02 18.55
C GLU A 350 3.03 0.91 19.63
N ALA A 351 4.31 0.71 19.94
CA ALA A 351 5.08 1.59 20.78
C ALA A 351 6.47 1.77 20.19
N GLY A 352 7.05 2.95 20.36
CA GLY A 352 8.39 3.20 19.86
C GLY A 352 9.06 4.35 20.58
N VAL A 353 10.38 4.29 20.62
CA VAL A 353 11.25 5.32 21.17
C VAL A 353 12.42 5.56 20.22
N VAL A 354 12.74 6.83 19.97
CA VAL A 354 13.90 7.22 19.15
C VAL A 354 14.67 8.30 19.90
N LEU A 355 15.94 8.04 20.18
CA LEU A 355 16.90 8.99 20.70
C LEU A 355 17.88 9.35 19.60
N GLY A 356 17.83 10.60 19.12
CA GLY A 356 18.73 11.12 18.10
C GLY A 356 19.68 12.14 18.68
N SER A 357 20.96 12.06 18.33
CA SER A 357 21.97 12.99 18.80
C SER A 357 21.79 14.39 18.18
N ASN A 358 22.18 15.39 18.95
CA ASN A 358 22.33 16.78 18.49
C ASN A 358 23.59 17.38 19.13
N ILE A 359 24.68 16.58 19.14
CA ILE A 359 25.92 16.91 19.87
C ILE A 359 26.80 17.83 19.04
N SER A 360 27.10 17.43 17.80
CA SER A 360 27.93 18.19 16.87
C SER A 360 27.80 17.66 15.44
N GLU A 361 28.35 18.41 14.47
CA GLU A 361 28.45 17.98 13.06
C GLU A 361 29.34 16.74 12.86
N ASN A 362 30.17 16.41 13.85
CA ASN A 362 31.14 15.31 13.77
C ASN A 362 30.69 14.05 14.51
N VAL A 363 29.67 14.16 15.35
CA VAL A 363 29.16 13.06 16.15
C VAL A 363 27.67 12.98 15.94
N ASP A 364 27.23 11.96 15.26
CA ASP A 364 25.83 11.65 15.05
C ASP A 364 25.54 10.21 15.46
N PHE A 365 24.49 10.01 16.25
CA PHE A 365 23.97 8.68 16.57
C PHE A 365 22.45 8.71 16.70
N THR A 366 21.86 7.58 16.40
CA THR A 366 20.43 7.34 16.63
C THR A 366 20.25 5.96 17.26
N LEU A 367 19.52 5.92 18.37
CA LEU A 367 19.06 4.70 19.01
C LEU A 367 17.55 4.65 18.85
N SER A 368 17.02 3.51 18.45
CA SER A 368 15.57 3.34 18.32
C SER A 368 15.13 1.97 18.78
N TRP A 369 13.94 1.92 19.30
CA TRP A 369 13.21 0.70 19.56
C TRP A 369 11.77 0.87 19.09
N ASP A 370 11.25 -0.13 18.40
CA ASP A 370 9.89 -0.22 17.89
C ASP A 370 9.33 -1.59 18.17
N GLY A 371 8.14 -1.64 18.75
CA GLY A 371 7.42 -2.87 19.04
C GLY A 371 5.98 -2.79 18.53
N THR A 372 5.49 -3.89 17.98
CA THR A 372 4.11 -4.02 17.50
C THR A 372 3.54 -5.34 18.00
N TYR A 373 2.45 -5.27 18.74
CA TYR A 373 1.65 -6.42 19.14
C TYR A 373 0.38 -6.48 18.31
N ASN A 374 0.09 -7.63 17.73
CA ASN A 374 -1.09 -7.86 16.88
C ASN A 374 -1.89 -9.03 17.42
N GLU A 375 -3.21 -8.87 17.44
CA GLU A 375 -4.17 -9.94 17.74
C GLU A 375 -5.20 -9.98 16.60
N ALA A 376 -5.25 -11.11 15.89
CA ALA A 376 -6.27 -11.39 14.89
C ALA A 376 -7.26 -12.40 15.45
N VAL A 377 -8.55 -12.11 15.36
CA VAL A 377 -9.64 -12.94 15.85
C VAL A 377 -10.64 -13.15 14.73
N ASN A 378 -10.91 -14.41 14.40
CA ASN A 378 -11.97 -14.79 13.46
C ASN A 378 -13.24 -15.16 14.26
N SER A 379 -14.41 -14.75 13.77
CA SER A 379 -15.68 -15.06 14.42
C SER A 379 -16.10 -16.53 14.28
N LEU A 380 -15.62 -17.19 13.21
CA LEU A 380 -15.81 -18.63 13.02
C LEU A 380 -14.63 -19.41 13.58
N ALA A 381 -14.90 -20.33 14.51
CA ALA A 381 -13.86 -21.14 15.14
C ALA A 381 -13.09 -22.03 14.14
N ALA A 382 -13.76 -22.50 13.10
CA ALA A 382 -13.17 -23.30 12.02
C ALA A 382 -12.07 -22.58 11.23
N THR A 383 -12.01 -21.24 11.29
CA THR A 383 -11.03 -20.40 10.57
C THR A 383 -9.78 -20.04 11.38
N GLY A 384 -9.45 -20.82 12.41
CA GLY A 384 -8.17 -20.72 13.12
C GLY A 384 -8.16 -19.88 14.40
N GLY A 385 -9.33 -19.44 14.92
CA GLY A 385 -9.44 -18.84 16.24
C GLY A 385 -8.67 -17.55 16.43
N LYS A 386 -7.86 -17.47 17.49
CA LYS A 386 -7.03 -16.30 17.84
C LYS A 386 -5.60 -16.52 17.40
N ASN A 387 -5.05 -15.56 16.66
CA ASN A 387 -3.64 -15.51 16.33
C ASN A 387 -3.02 -14.26 16.96
N ARG A 388 -1.98 -14.42 17.77
CA ARG A 388 -1.30 -13.35 18.49
C ARG A 388 0.17 -13.39 18.17
N TYR A 389 0.74 -12.26 17.86
CA TYR A 389 2.17 -12.16 17.64
C TYR A 389 2.71 -10.78 18.06
N PHE A 390 3.94 -10.80 18.49
CA PHE A 390 4.70 -9.61 18.84
C PHE A 390 5.96 -9.57 18.01
N ASN A 391 6.20 -8.46 17.35
CA ASN A 391 7.45 -8.20 16.66
C ASN A 391 8.05 -6.90 17.18
N HIS A 392 9.36 -6.90 17.38
CA HIS A 392 10.07 -5.70 17.75
C HIS A 392 11.41 -5.58 17.02
N GLN A 393 11.87 -4.35 16.95
CA GLN A 393 13.16 -4.01 16.39
C GLN A 393 13.87 -3.03 17.31
N ALA A 394 15.10 -3.34 17.70
CA ALA A 394 16.02 -2.41 18.34
C ALA A 394 17.11 -2.05 17.33
N ALA A 395 17.34 -0.77 17.09
CA ALA A 395 18.35 -0.35 16.14
C ALA A 395 19.25 0.76 16.72
N ALA A 396 20.52 0.71 16.37
CA ALA A 396 21.51 1.71 16.65
C ALA A 396 22.22 2.08 15.35
N SER A 397 22.41 3.37 15.11
CA SER A 397 23.27 3.87 14.02
C SER A 397 24.16 4.97 14.54
N PHE A 398 25.35 5.09 13.97
CA PHE A 398 26.30 6.12 14.34
C PHE A 398 27.14 6.57 13.14
N LYS A 399 27.58 7.83 13.19
CA LYS A 399 28.58 8.38 12.29
C LYS A 399 29.51 9.30 13.09
N PHE A 400 30.79 9.00 13.07
CA PHE A 400 31.85 9.82 13.68
C PHE A 400 32.78 10.33 12.61
N ILE A 401 33.07 11.62 12.65
CA ILE A 401 34.05 12.27 11.77
C ILE A 401 35.20 12.74 12.63
N PHE A 402 36.42 12.31 12.32
CA PHE A 402 37.62 12.60 13.13
C PHE A 402 38.85 12.92 12.28
N GLY A 403 39.83 13.48 12.93
CA GLY A 403 41.08 13.84 12.30
C GLY A 403 40.88 14.74 11.07
N ARG A 404 41.59 14.46 9.99
CA ARG A 404 41.53 15.23 8.73
C ARG A 404 40.44 14.76 7.77
N GLY A 405 39.21 14.46 8.28
CA GLY A 405 38.07 14.06 7.50
C GLY A 405 37.94 12.53 7.28
N PHE A 406 38.48 11.74 8.22
CA PHE A 406 38.10 10.33 8.31
C PHE A 406 36.71 10.19 8.92
N SER A 407 35.94 9.24 8.46
CA SER A 407 34.65 8.91 9.02
C SER A 407 34.54 7.42 9.37
N LEU A 408 33.91 7.14 10.48
CA LEU A 408 33.49 5.81 10.88
C LEU A 408 31.98 5.84 11.03
N SER A 409 31.27 4.99 10.29
CA SER A 409 29.82 4.89 10.39
C SER A 409 29.39 3.42 10.43
N GLY A 410 28.33 3.16 11.16
CA GLY A 410 27.79 1.83 11.28
C GLY A 410 26.34 1.82 11.71
N SER A 411 25.71 0.69 11.53
CA SER A 411 24.37 0.41 12.03
C SER A 411 24.26 -1.02 12.51
N ALA A 412 23.50 -1.23 13.58
CA ALA A 412 23.10 -2.52 14.08
C ALA A 412 21.58 -2.52 14.25
N SER A 413 20.92 -3.59 13.82
CA SER A 413 19.47 -3.73 13.90
C SER A 413 19.14 -5.15 14.33
N TYR A 414 18.65 -5.30 15.55
CA TYR A 414 18.13 -6.57 16.08
C TYR A 414 16.63 -6.62 15.84
N ILE A 415 16.18 -7.66 15.16
CA ILE A 415 14.78 -7.89 14.82
C ILE A 415 14.37 -9.23 15.44
N GLN A 416 13.24 -9.24 16.13
CA GLN A 416 12.70 -10.45 16.75
C GLN A 416 11.20 -10.57 16.49
N TYR A 417 10.77 -11.78 16.18
CA TYR A 417 9.40 -12.20 15.99
C TYR A 417 9.06 -13.24 17.07
N LEU A 418 7.98 -13.02 17.82
CA LEU A 418 7.54 -13.86 18.93
C LEU A 418 6.06 -14.21 18.81
N GLY A 419 5.68 -15.38 19.32
CA GLY A 419 4.27 -15.81 19.44
C GLY A 419 3.65 -16.27 18.13
N PHE A 420 4.45 -16.70 17.18
CA PHE A 420 3.94 -17.28 15.94
C PHE A 420 3.48 -18.72 16.21
N THR A 421 2.26 -19.06 15.76
CA THR A 421 1.77 -20.44 15.76
C THR A 421 2.78 -21.36 15.05
N ASN A 422 3.04 -22.56 15.59
CA ASN A 422 4.01 -23.56 15.13
C ASN A 422 5.47 -23.26 15.52
N ASP A 423 5.72 -22.75 16.74
CA ASP A 423 7.04 -22.57 17.35
C ASP A 423 8.05 -21.79 16.49
N TYR A 424 7.55 -20.91 15.62
CA TYR A 424 8.40 -20.04 14.81
C TYR A 424 8.69 -18.74 15.57
N ASP A 425 9.63 -18.80 16.47
CA ASP A 425 10.29 -17.61 17.02
C ASP A 425 11.61 -17.43 16.26
N ASP A 426 11.76 -16.32 15.59
CA ASP A 426 12.99 -16.00 14.85
C ASP A 426 13.55 -14.66 15.25
N SER A 427 14.86 -14.59 15.31
CA SER A 427 15.57 -13.34 15.55
C SER A 427 16.84 -13.30 14.72
N TYR A 428 17.23 -12.10 14.30
CA TYR A 428 18.45 -11.88 13.58
C TYR A 428 19.02 -10.48 13.81
N LEU A 429 20.35 -10.37 13.64
CA LEU A 429 21.09 -9.14 13.85
C LEU A 429 21.75 -8.72 12.55
N LEU A 430 21.30 -7.58 12.01
CA LEU A 430 21.91 -6.96 10.84
C LEU A 430 22.93 -5.91 11.30
N CYS A 431 24.20 -6.07 10.93
CA CYS A 431 25.26 -5.14 11.24
C CYS A 431 25.99 -4.67 9.99
N ASN A 432 26.13 -3.36 9.84
CA ASN A 432 26.87 -2.74 8.75
C ASN A 432 27.95 -1.83 9.33
N LEU A 433 29.13 -1.81 8.71
CA LEU A 433 30.24 -0.96 9.15
C LEU A 433 30.99 -0.40 7.95
N PHE A 434 31.27 0.90 7.99
CA PHE A 434 31.97 1.64 6.95
C PHE A 434 33.05 2.52 7.53
N VAL A 435 34.20 2.52 6.88
CA VAL A 435 35.29 3.50 7.10
C VAL A 435 35.35 4.38 5.87
N GLY A 436 35.30 5.67 6.08
CA GLY A 436 35.28 6.67 5.03
C GLY A 436 36.38 7.70 5.13
N LYS A 437 36.63 8.37 4.02
CA LYS A 437 37.52 9.51 3.93
C LYS A 437 36.89 10.60 3.08
N LYS A 438 36.73 11.79 3.66
CA LYS A 438 36.38 12.99 2.89
C LYS A 438 37.53 13.35 1.97
N VAL A 439 37.23 13.52 0.70
CA VAL A 439 38.18 13.84 -0.36
C VAL A 439 37.88 15.20 -0.97
N PHE A 440 38.81 15.72 -1.71
CA PHE A 440 38.84 17.05 -2.28
C PHE A 440 39.07 18.18 -1.23
N ARG A 441 39.61 19.30 -1.71
CA ARG A 441 39.94 20.47 -0.86
C ARG A 441 38.68 21.09 -0.21
N ASN A 442 37.54 20.94 -0.85
CA ASN A 442 36.22 21.41 -0.37
C ASN A 442 35.47 20.39 0.48
N GLN A 443 36.01 19.18 0.68
CA GLN A 443 35.41 18.06 1.42
C GLN A 443 33.98 17.65 0.92
N LEU A 444 33.68 17.92 -0.34
CA LEU A 444 32.39 17.57 -0.94
C LEU A 444 32.30 16.10 -1.42
N GLY A 445 33.45 15.45 -1.61
CA GLY A 445 33.53 14.03 -1.92
C GLY A 445 33.79 13.20 -0.66
N GLU A 446 33.29 11.98 -0.63
CA GLU A 446 33.56 10.99 0.42
C GLU A 446 33.71 9.60 -0.24
N ILE A 447 34.76 8.88 0.07
CA ILE A 447 34.98 7.49 -0.31
C ILE A 447 34.77 6.67 0.95
N ASN A 448 33.83 5.71 0.89
CA ASN A 448 33.53 4.78 1.97
C ASN A 448 33.82 3.36 1.52
N ILE A 449 34.49 2.59 2.35
CA ILE A 449 34.72 1.16 2.19
C ILE A 449 34.05 0.47 3.37
N GLY A 450 33.27 -0.56 3.11
CA GLY A 450 32.58 -1.20 4.19
C GLY A 450 31.99 -2.55 3.85
N VAL A 451 31.37 -3.11 4.86
CA VAL A 451 30.70 -4.40 4.82
C VAL A 451 29.25 -4.23 5.27
N ASN A 452 28.33 -4.78 4.50
CA ASN A 452 26.94 -4.94 4.86
C ASN A 452 26.70 -6.36 5.35
N ASP A 453 25.84 -6.48 6.36
CA ASP A 453 25.47 -7.74 7.00
C ASP A 453 26.70 -8.57 7.42
N ILE A 454 27.47 -8.04 8.37
CA ILE A 454 28.71 -8.63 8.89
C ILE A 454 28.48 -10.10 9.33
N PHE A 455 27.33 -10.39 9.94
CA PHE A 455 27.01 -11.71 10.48
C PHE A 455 26.33 -12.64 9.47
N ASN A 456 26.01 -12.15 8.25
CA ASN A 456 25.31 -12.88 7.21
C ASN A 456 23.98 -13.49 7.70
N GLN A 457 23.21 -12.69 8.42
CA GLN A 457 21.95 -13.11 9.02
C GLN A 457 20.73 -12.45 8.34
N ASN A 458 20.91 -11.72 7.24
CA ASN A 458 19.82 -11.08 6.54
C ASN A 458 18.78 -12.08 6.07
N LYS A 459 17.53 -11.85 6.44
CA LYS A 459 16.38 -12.67 6.08
C LYS A 459 15.23 -11.76 5.66
N ALA A 460 14.48 -12.15 4.63
CA ALA A 460 13.22 -11.49 4.30
C ALA A 460 12.06 -12.43 4.63
N PHE A 461 11.55 -12.27 5.82
CA PHE A 461 10.36 -12.96 6.29
C PHE A 461 9.18 -12.00 6.31
N VAL A 462 8.05 -12.43 5.74
CA VAL A 462 6.79 -11.68 5.78
C VAL A 462 5.68 -12.64 6.17
N ARG A 463 4.94 -12.29 7.22
CA ARG A 463 3.69 -12.95 7.57
C ARG A 463 2.50 -12.11 7.16
N THR A 464 1.57 -12.72 6.46
CA THR A 464 0.28 -12.13 6.10
C THR A 464 -0.83 -13.01 6.67
N THR A 465 -1.79 -12.39 7.36
CA THR A 465 -2.96 -13.08 7.91
C THR A 465 -4.21 -12.55 7.22
N GLY A 466 -4.98 -13.44 6.64
CA GLY A 466 -6.27 -13.15 6.02
C GLY A 466 -7.43 -13.81 6.76
N SER A 467 -8.61 -13.79 6.17
CA SER A 467 -9.78 -14.46 6.71
C SER A 467 -9.62 -15.96 6.55
N GLY A 468 -9.35 -16.65 7.68
CA GLY A 468 -9.20 -18.11 7.70
C GLY A 468 -7.86 -18.67 7.24
N TRP A 469 -6.84 -17.83 6.94
CA TRP A 469 -5.53 -18.30 6.54
C TRP A 469 -4.40 -17.42 7.08
N THR A 470 -3.22 -18.02 7.18
CA THR A 470 -1.96 -17.33 7.49
C THR A 470 -0.90 -17.81 6.52
N GLN A 471 -0.21 -16.87 5.89
CA GLN A 471 0.88 -17.13 4.95
C GLN A 471 2.20 -16.65 5.53
N ASN A 472 3.20 -17.50 5.54
CA ASN A 472 4.59 -17.17 5.82
C ASN A 472 5.36 -17.18 4.51
N SER A 473 6.06 -16.11 4.19
CA SER A 473 6.87 -15.99 2.99
C SER A 473 8.33 -15.74 3.36
N TRP A 474 9.23 -16.53 2.83
CA TRP A 474 10.68 -16.35 2.92
C TRP A 474 11.20 -16.01 1.53
N ASN A 475 11.84 -14.86 1.41
CA ASN A 475 12.41 -14.44 0.15
C ASN A 475 13.94 -14.51 0.21
N SER A 476 14.57 -14.87 -0.89
CA SER A 476 16.01 -14.76 -1.01
C SER A 476 16.44 -13.30 -0.97
N VAL A 477 17.39 -12.99 -0.13
CA VAL A 477 17.95 -11.64 0.02
C VAL A 477 19.46 -11.68 -0.16
N VAL A 478 20.03 -10.53 -0.50
CA VAL A 478 21.48 -10.41 -0.56
C VAL A 478 22.01 -10.50 0.87
N GLY A 479 22.84 -11.51 1.14
CA GLY A 479 23.53 -11.67 2.40
C GLY A 479 24.73 -10.71 2.52
N ARG A 480 25.79 -11.14 3.21
CA ARG A 480 26.99 -10.30 3.42
C ARG A 480 27.69 -9.94 2.11
N TYR A 481 27.94 -8.64 1.94
CA TYR A 481 28.72 -8.14 0.82
C TYR A 481 29.61 -6.97 1.22
N TYR A 482 30.74 -6.84 0.53
CA TYR A 482 31.69 -5.74 0.67
C TYR A 482 31.42 -4.73 -0.44
N CYS A 483 31.52 -3.45 -0.13
CA CYS A 483 31.30 -2.41 -1.12
C CYS A 483 32.23 -1.21 -0.92
N VAL A 484 32.50 -0.55 -2.04
CA VAL A 484 33.14 0.76 -2.09
C VAL A 484 32.12 1.75 -2.62
N GLN A 485 31.90 2.83 -1.88
CA GLN A 485 30.95 3.89 -2.24
C GLN A 485 31.70 5.20 -2.43
N PHE A 486 31.40 5.91 -3.50
CA PHE A 486 31.82 7.28 -3.69
C PHE A 486 30.59 8.19 -3.65
N VAL A 487 30.59 9.13 -2.71
CA VAL A 487 29.52 10.11 -2.54
C VAL A 487 30.06 11.48 -2.83
N TYR A 488 29.41 12.23 -3.72
CA TYR A 488 29.76 13.61 -4.01
C TYR A 488 28.56 14.53 -3.81
N ASN A 489 28.70 15.49 -2.89
CA ASN A 489 27.64 16.44 -2.55
C ASN A 489 27.70 17.66 -3.48
N LEU A 490 26.84 17.69 -4.49
CA LEU A 490 26.72 18.83 -5.39
C LEU A 490 25.99 19.98 -4.68
N ARG A 491 26.70 21.11 -4.49
CA ARG A 491 26.10 22.34 -3.94
C ARG A 491 25.98 23.38 -5.04
N PHE A 492 24.79 23.49 -5.63
CA PHE A 492 24.46 24.52 -6.63
C PHE A 492 23.79 25.74 -5.97
N PHE A 493 24.48 26.43 -5.08
CA PHE A 493 23.99 27.70 -4.57
C PHE A 493 24.82 28.83 -5.13
N GLY A 494 24.23 29.70 -5.94
CA GLY A 494 24.86 30.90 -6.43
C GLY A 494 25.30 31.80 -5.29
N LYS A 495 26.37 32.55 -5.49
CA LYS A 495 27.07 33.40 -4.50
C LYS A 495 26.21 34.43 -3.73
N LYS A 496 24.92 34.59 -4.02
CA LYS A 496 24.01 35.57 -3.38
C LYS A 496 23.06 34.99 -2.32
N GLY A 497 23.00 33.66 -2.11
CA GLY A 497 22.06 33.00 -1.17
C GLY A 497 22.67 32.51 0.15
N SER A 498 23.98 32.69 0.37
CA SER A 498 24.76 31.99 1.39
C SER A 498 24.63 32.50 2.83
N LYS A 499 23.83 33.52 3.13
CA LYS A 499 23.82 34.08 4.51
C LYS A 499 22.75 33.49 5.44
N ASN A 500 21.80 32.67 4.96
CA ASN A 500 20.66 32.20 5.79
C ASN A 500 20.41 30.68 5.77
N ILE A 501 21.41 29.85 5.38
CA ILE A 501 21.22 28.37 5.29
C ILE A 501 21.85 27.64 6.49
N LYS A 502 22.16 28.31 7.58
CA LYS A 502 22.56 27.60 8.81
C LYS A 502 21.42 26.81 9.47
N ASP A 503 20.17 27.05 9.10
CA ASP A 503 19.00 26.44 9.74
C ASP A 503 18.38 25.26 8.98
N TYR A 504 18.95 24.83 7.83
CA TYR A 504 18.37 23.76 7.01
C TYR A 504 19.20 22.48 6.92
N GLN A 505 20.13 22.25 7.84
CA GLN A 505 20.98 21.05 7.85
C GLN A 505 20.35 19.82 8.52
N GLY A 506 19.04 19.82 8.78
CA GLY A 506 18.38 18.77 9.56
C GLY A 506 17.72 17.62 8.76
N VAL A 507 17.75 17.58 7.41
CA VAL A 507 16.87 16.63 6.68
C VAL A 507 17.56 15.81 5.58
N SER A 508 18.83 15.99 5.25
CA SER A 508 19.41 15.37 4.04
C SER A 508 20.44 14.26 4.22
N ASP A 509 20.83 13.89 5.43
CA ASP A 509 21.76 12.77 5.64
C ASP A 509 21.09 11.53 6.23
N ARG A 510 20.06 11.01 5.56
CA ARG A 510 19.77 9.58 5.70
C ARG A 510 20.86 8.84 4.93
N PRO A 511 21.59 7.91 5.56
CA PRO A 511 22.50 7.05 4.81
C PRO A 511 21.68 6.33 3.76
N SER A 512 22.09 6.47 2.50
CA SER A 512 21.51 5.78 1.34
C SER A 512 21.83 4.28 1.36
N GLY A 513 21.65 3.63 2.48
CA GLY A 513 21.86 2.22 2.73
C GLY A 513 20.72 1.57 3.50
N ALA A 514 19.70 2.32 3.90
CA ALA A 514 18.45 1.70 4.30
C ALA A 514 17.78 1.23 3.00
N VAL A 515 18.11 0.00 2.59
CA VAL A 515 17.21 -0.83 1.78
C VAL A 515 15.84 -0.59 2.38
N GLY A 516 14.91 -0.06 1.56
CA GLY A 516 13.61 0.34 2.01
C GLY A 516 13.00 -0.78 2.84
N MET A 517 13.00 -0.59 4.15
CA MET A 517 12.02 -1.27 4.97
C MET A 517 10.70 -0.82 4.38
N GLY A 518 10.06 -1.75 3.68
CA GLY A 518 8.73 -1.57 3.19
C GLY A 518 7.97 -0.93 4.34
N ARG A 519 7.44 0.26 4.12
CA ARG A 519 6.40 0.74 4.98
C ARG A 519 5.52 -0.47 5.18
N SER A 520 5.47 -0.99 6.37
CA SER A 520 4.37 -1.78 6.84
C SER A 520 3.14 -0.90 6.61
N THR A 521 2.61 -0.95 5.41
CA THR A 521 1.22 -0.64 5.20
C THR A 521 0.54 -1.73 5.98
N ALA A 522 0.05 -1.39 7.18
CA ALA A 522 -0.91 -2.23 7.84
C ALA A 522 -1.91 -2.71 6.79
N PRO A 523 -2.31 -3.97 6.80
CA PRO A 523 -3.22 -4.56 5.84
C PRO A 523 -4.61 -3.96 6.05
N GLY A 524 -4.86 -2.86 5.42
CA GLY A 524 -6.14 -2.21 5.22
C GLY A 524 -6.29 -1.99 3.73
N GLY A 525 -6.23 -3.02 2.99
CA GLY A 525 -6.51 -3.06 1.58
C GLY A 525 -6.93 -4.48 1.29
N GLY A 526 -8.11 -4.62 0.66
CA GLY A 526 -8.62 -5.90 0.22
C GLY A 526 -7.51 -6.69 -0.48
N PHE A 527 -7.52 -7.96 -0.21
CA PHE A 527 -6.70 -8.98 -0.81
C PHE A 527 -6.60 -8.72 -2.33
N ARG A 528 -5.45 -8.27 -2.79
CA ARG A 528 -5.02 -8.54 -4.15
C ARG A 528 -4.25 -9.85 -4.06
N PRO A 529 -4.75 -10.94 -4.63
CA PRO A 529 -3.89 -12.09 -4.83
C PRO A 529 -2.65 -11.59 -5.58
N PRO A 530 -1.46 -12.06 -5.24
CA PRO A 530 -0.28 -11.72 -6.00
C PRO A 530 -0.54 -12.19 -7.42
N HIS A 531 -0.65 -11.26 -8.35
CA HIS A 531 -0.54 -11.61 -9.77
C HIS A 531 0.87 -12.18 -9.96
N ARG A 532 0.93 -13.48 -9.98
CA ARG A 532 2.07 -14.17 -10.56
C ARG A 532 2.08 -14.02 -12.06
#